data_9ca10db7eda9274d8cc7129b0da22b6b
#
_entry.id   9ca10db7eda9274d8cc7129b0da22b6b
#
_cell.length_a   1.000
_cell.length_b   1.000
_cell.length_c   1.000
_cell.angle_alpha   90.00
_cell.angle_beta   90.00
_cell.angle_gamma   90.00
#
_symmetry.space_group_name_H-M   'P 1'
#
loop_
_entity.id
_entity.type
_entity.pdbx_description
1 polymer ?
#
loop_
_entity_poly.entity_id
_entity_poly.type
_entity_poly.pdbx_seq_one_letter_code
_entity_poly.pdbx_strand_id
1 'polypeptide(L)'
;MRTNLVLSRILLGLTLSSHSLAGPTSPSAQMERFSTEAGRPGVVELGRQFFVKKHGSEWSCASCHGESPTRSGRHASTGKALEPLAPAFNPKSLTDTARVDKWFRRNCKDVLSRECTAGEKADVLAWLISL
;
A
#
# COMPACT_ATOMS: atom_id res chain seq x y z
N MET A 1 -65.71 -1.49 -25.66
CA MET A 1 -64.38 -2.17 -25.70
C MET A 1 -63.30 -1.14 -25.42
N ARG A 2 -62.69 -1.15 -24.24
CA ARG A 2 -61.59 -0.23 -23.88
C ARG A 2 -60.35 -1.10 -23.65
N THR A 3 -59.38 -1.00 -24.55
CA THR A 3 -58.12 -1.72 -24.50
C THR A 3 -57.13 -0.95 -23.63
N ASN A 4 -56.79 -1.49 -22.46
CA ASN A 4 -55.75 -0.93 -21.58
C ASN A 4 -54.39 -1.43 -22.04
N LEU A 5 -53.55 -0.48 -22.52
CA LEU A 5 -52.17 -0.72 -22.87
C LEU A 5 -51.31 -0.58 -21.60
N VAL A 6 -50.78 -1.71 -21.10
CA VAL A 6 -49.84 -1.72 -19.96
C VAL A 6 -48.44 -1.50 -20.51
N LEU A 7 -47.89 -0.29 -20.30
CA LEU A 7 -46.47 -0.01 -20.59
C LEU A 7 -45.60 -0.63 -19.47
N SER A 8 -44.94 -1.74 -19.81
CA SER A 8 -43.92 -2.33 -18.96
C SER A 8 -42.63 -1.52 -19.07
N ARG A 9 -42.23 -0.82 -18.01
CA ARG A 9 -40.95 -0.11 -17.91
C ARG A 9 -39.88 -1.12 -17.48
N ILE A 10 -39.00 -1.52 -18.38
CA ILE A 10 -37.79 -2.30 -18.11
C ILE A 10 -36.76 -1.33 -17.53
N LEU A 11 -36.50 -1.42 -16.23
CA LEU A 11 -35.36 -0.75 -15.59
C LEU A 11 -34.08 -1.56 -15.92
N LEU A 12 -33.27 -1.02 -16.81
CA LEU A 12 -31.94 -1.54 -17.11
C LEU A 12 -31.00 -1.11 -15.97
N GLY A 13 -30.75 -2.01 -15.02
CA GLY A 13 -29.80 -1.76 -13.93
C GLY A 13 -28.36 -1.76 -14.45
N LEU A 14 -27.71 -0.59 -14.44
CA LEU A 14 -26.28 -0.46 -14.71
C LEU A 14 -25.50 -0.97 -13.50
N THR A 15 -24.98 -2.19 -13.57
CA THR A 15 -24.02 -2.71 -12.57
C THR A 15 -22.64 -2.10 -12.86
N LEU A 16 -22.21 -1.15 -12.04
CA LEU A 16 -20.81 -0.70 -12.04
C LEU A 16 -19.94 -1.82 -11.48
N SER A 17 -19.27 -2.54 -12.36
CA SER A 17 -18.22 -3.50 -11.99
C SER A 17 -16.99 -2.71 -11.54
N SER A 18 -16.71 -2.72 -10.24
CA SER A 18 -15.47 -2.20 -9.67
C SER A 18 -14.31 -3.10 -10.10
N HIS A 19 -13.58 -2.71 -11.12
CA HIS A 19 -12.37 -3.40 -11.54
C HIS A 19 -11.26 -3.07 -10.54
N SER A 20 -10.83 -4.05 -9.74
CA SER A 20 -9.58 -3.99 -8.99
C SER A 20 -8.43 -3.88 -9.98
N LEU A 21 -7.77 -2.73 -10.03
CA LEU A 21 -6.57 -2.50 -10.83
C LEU A 21 -5.38 -3.21 -10.19
N ALA A 22 -5.27 -4.53 -10.38
CA ALA A 22 -4.04 -5.27 -10.15
C ALA A 22 -3.20 -5.16 -11.42
N GLY A 23 -2.10 -4.41 -11.37
CA GLY A 23 -1.25 -4.21 -12.55
C GLY A 23 -0.11 -3.22 -12.31
N PRO A 24 0.62 -2.86 -13.36
CA PRO A 24 1.68 -1.85 -13.29
C PRO A 24 1.19 -0.54 -12.72
N THR A 25 1.99 0.05 -11.82
CA THR A 25 1.67 1.30 -11.14
C THR A 25 2.97 2.10 -10.90
N SER A 26 2.87 3.23 -10.21
CA SER A 26 4.04 3.98 -9.75
C SER A 26 4.04 4.15 -8.24
N PRO A 27 5.19 4.39 -7.62
CA PRO A 27 5.26 4.69 -6.19
C PRO A 27 4.32 5.84 -5.77
N SER A 28 4.29 6.93 -6.55
CA SER A 28 3.40 8.07 -6.29
C SER A 28 1.93 7.71 -6.42
N ALA A 29 1.54 6.92 -7.40
CA ALA A 29 0.15 6.46 -7.55
C ALA A 29 -0.28 5.56 -6.38
N GLN A 30 0.62 4.74 -5.84
CA GLN A 30 0.35 3.94 -4.65
C GLN A 30 0.19 4.81 -3.40
N MET A 31 1.04 5.82 -3.22
CA MET A 31 0.92 6.78 -2.12
C MET A 31 -0.41 7.54 -2.20
N GLU A 32 -0.78 8.02 -3.38
CA GLU A 32 -2.03 8.74 -3.60
C GLU A 32 -3.26 7.86 -3.32
N ARG A 33 -3.22 6.60 -3.76
CA ARG A 33 -4.28 5.63 -3.46
C ARG A 33 -4.53 5.49 -1.95
N PHE A 34 -3.48 5.28 -1.18
CA PHE A 34 -3.60 5.16 0.27
C PHE A 34 -3.92 6.49 0.96
N SER A 35 -3.45 7.62 0.42
CA SER A 35 -3.82 8.95 0.91
C SER A 35 -5.31 9.23 0.72
N THR A 36 -5.87 8.85 -0.42
CA THR A 36 -7.31 8.95 -0.71
C THR A 36 -8.12 8.07 0.25
N GLU A 37 -7.71 6.82 0.45
CA GLU A 37 -8.37 5.91 1.39
C GLU A 37 -8.29 6.42 2.84
N ALA A 38 -7.19 7.07 3.21
CA ALA A 38 -6.99 7.66 4.54
C ALA A 38 -7.72 8.99 4.75
N GLY A 39 -8.18 9.65 3.69
CA GLY A 39 -8.76 10.99 3.73
C GLY A 39 -7.75 12.10 4.06
N ARG A 40 -6.44 11.83 3.92
CA ARG A 40 -5.35 12.80 4.15
C ARG A 40 -4.09 12.44 3.36
N PRO A 41 -3.23 13.41 3.02
CA PRO A 41 -1.96 13.11 2.40
C PRO A 41 -1.04 12.31 3.33
N GLY A 42 -0.12 11.56 2.74
CA GLY A 42 0.99 10.92 3.44
C GLY A 42 1.98 11.98 3.97
N VAL A 43 2.51 11.75 5.17
CA VAL A 43 3.43 12.66 5.87
C VAL A 43 4.80 11.99 6.01
N VAL A 44 5.82 12.58 5.39
CA VAL A 44 7.19 12.04 5.31
C VAL A 44 7.75 11.70 6.69
N GLU A 45 7.68 12.62 7.64
CA GLU A 45 8.24 12.42 8.98
C GLU A 45 7.51 11.34 9.77
N LEU A 46 6.18 11.26 9.65
CA LEU A 46 5.41 10.16 10.27
C LEU A 46 5.79 8.81 9.66
N GLY A 47 6.02 8.76 8.35
CA GLY A 47 6.48 7.55 7.67
C GLY A 47 7.86 7.10 8.14
N ARG A 48 8.80 8.04 8.30
CA ARG A 48 10.13 7.76 8.85
C ARG A 48 10.04 7.18 10.26
N GLN A 49 9.32 7.86 11.15
CA GLN A 49 9.15 7.43 12.53
C GLN A 49 8.48 6.06 12.63
N PHE A 50 7.43 5.85 11.85
CA PHE A 50 6.72 4.58 11.80
C PHE A 50 7.64 3.43 11.35
N PHE A 51 8.46 3.66 10.34
CA PHE A 51 9.35 2.66 9.76
C PHE A 51 10.44 2.18 10.70
N VAL A 52 11.02 3.07 11.48
CA VAL A 52 12.12 2.74 12.40
C VAL A 52 11.65 2.27 13.78
N LYS A 53 10.44 2.61 14.17
CA LYS A 53 9.89 2.28 15.50
C LYS A 53 9.50 0.81 15.59
N LYS A 54 9.81 0.17 16.71
CA LYS A 54 9.21 -1.10 17.14
C LYS A 54 7.81 -0.84 17.71
N HIS A 55 6.81 -1.55 17.21
CA HIS A 55 5.41 -1.32 17.54
C HIS A 55 4.87 -2.33 18.57
N GLY A 56 5.67 -2.66 19.56
CA GLY A 56 5.33 -3.67 20.57
C GLY A 56 5.72 -5.09 20.20
N SER A 57 6.31 -5.28 19.02
CA SER A 57 6.91 -6.54 18.58
C SER A 57 8.45 -6.48 18.67
N GLU A 58 9.10 -7.60 18.37
CA GLU A 58 10.56 -7.68 18.32
C GLU A 58 11.16 -6.84 17.18
N TRP A 59 10.43 -6.67 16.07
CA TRP A 59 10.91 -6.05 14.84
C TRP A 59 10.21 -4.75 14.51
N SER A 60 10.91 -3.94 13.71
CA SER A 60 10.38 -2.82 12.94
C SER A 60 10.57 -3.08 11.44
N CYS A 61 10.06 -2.22 10.57
CA CYS A 61 10.37 -2.30 9.14
C CYS A 61 11.88 -2.18 8.91
N ALA A 62 12.55 -1.29 9.67
CA ALA A 62 14.00 -1.09 9.60
C ALA A 62 14.80 -2.31 10.02
N SER A 63 14.26 -3.23 10.84
CA SER A 63 14.95 -4.44 11.23
C SER A 63 15.36 -5.33 10.04
N CYS A 64 14.60 -5.29 8.95
CA CYS A 64 14.91 -6.01 7.72
C CYS A 64 15.45 -5.09 6.61
N HIS A 65 14.89 -3.89 6.47
CA HIS A 65 15.20 -2.97 5.37
C HIS A 65 16.32 -1.97 5.69
N GLY A 66 16.82 -1.97 6.96
CA GLY A 66 17.75 -0.96 7.46
C GLY A 66 17.07 0.38 7.76
N GLU A 67 17.71 1.22 8.56
CA GLU A 67 17.23 2.57 8.90
C GLU A 67 17.22 3.51 7.68
N SER A 68 18.08 3.20 6.69
CA SER A 68 18.13 3.88 5.40
C SER A 68 17.89 2.84 4.29
N PRO A 69 16.63 2.64 3.86
CA PRO A 69 16.26 1.62 2.87
C PRO A 69 16.67 1.97 1.43
N THR A 70 17.69 2.80 1.28
CA THR A 70 18.40 3.12 0.04
C THR A 70 19.46 2.05 -0.33
N ARG A 71 19.71 1.11 0.59
CA ARG A 71 20.65 0.00 0.42
C ARG A 71 19.92 -1.34 0.57
N SER A 72 20.60 -2.40 0.15
CA SER A 72 20.12 -3.77 0.38
C SER A 72 19.98 -4.05 1.88
N GLY A 73 18.85 -4.61 2.25
CA GLY A 73 18.57 -5.07 3.59
C GLY A 73 18.80 -6.58 3.74
N ARG A 74 18.39 -7.12 4.89
CA ARG A 74 18.47 -8.55 5.19
C ARG A 74 17.28 -8.96 6.05
N HIS A 75 16.57 -9.98 5.62
CA HIS A 75 15.43 -10.49 6.37
C HIS A 75 15.86 -10.97 7.77
N ALA A 76 15.24 -10.43 8.82
CA ALA A 76 15.69 -10.61 10.21
C ALA A 76 15.76 -12.07 10.64
N SER A 77 14.80 -12.91 10.26
CA SER A 77 14.78 -14.32 10.68
C SER A 77 15.46 -15.28 9.71
N THR A 78 15.42 -15.03 8.39
CA THR A 78 15.96 -15.97 7.38
C THR A 78 17.34 -15.60 6.86
N GLY A 79 17.79 -14.36 7.11
CA GLY A 79 19.05 -13.83 6.57
C GLY A 79 19.03 -13.58 5.06
N LYS A 80 17.91 -13.77 4.37
CA LYS A 80 17.80 -13.53 2.93
C LYS A 80 18.05 -12.06 2.61
N ALA A 81 18.87 -11.80 1.60
CA ALA A 81 19.09 -10.44 1.10
C ALA A 81 17.80 -9.84 0.53
N LEU A 82 17.59 -8.56 0.81
CA LEU A 82 16.47 -7.75 0.29
C LEU A 82 17.03 -6.62 -0.54
N GLU A 83 16.43 -6.39 -1.72
CA GLU A 83 16.75 -5.23 -2.55
C GLU A 83 16.42 -3.92 -1.82
N PRO A 84 17.04 -2.78 -2.23
CA PRO A 84 16.66 -1.47 -1.71
C PRO A 84 15.16 -1.25 -1.85
N LEU A 85 14.54 -0.65 -0.83
CA LEU A 85 13.10 -0.41 -0.85
C LEU A 85 12.75 0.98 -1.42
N ALA A 86 13.64 1.97 -1.25
CA ALA A 86 13.44 3.31 -1.78
C ALA A 86 13.45 3.31 -3.32
N PRO A 87 12.43 3.88 -3.99
CA PRO A 87 12.27 3.82 -5.44
C PRO A 87 13.42 4.45 -6.23
N ALA A 88 14.05 5.50 -5.70
CA ALA A 88 15.21 6.14 -6.35
C ALA A 88 16.43 5.19 -6.47
N PHE A 89 16.51 4.16 -5.63
CA PHE A 89 17.60 3.19 -5.59
C PHE A 89 17.20 1.80 -6.13
N ASN A 90 15.91 1.60 -6.37
CA ASN A 90 15.35 0.39 -6.97
C ASN A 90 14.11 0.74 -7.81
N PRO A 91 14.29 0.96 -9.13
CA PRO A 91 13.18 1.35 -10.02
C PRO A 91 12.03 0.34 -10.10
N LYS A 92 12.21 -0.89 -9.63
CA LYS A 92 11.15 -1.91 -9.57
C LYS A 92 10.36 -1.87 -8.27
N SER A 93 10.83 -1.10 -7.27
CA SER A 93 10.15 -0.98 -5.99
C SER A 93 8.83 -0.23 -6.17
N LEU A 94 7.77 -0.75 -5.54
CA LEU A 94 6.44 -0.11 -5.47
C LEU A 94 5.75 0.11 -6.83
N THR A 95 6.13 -0.67 -7.86
CA THR A 95 5.59 -0.54 -9.24
C THR A 95 4.57 -1.61 -9.61
N ASP A 96 4.12 -2.42 -8.66
CA ASP A 96 3.10 -3.45 -8.85
C ASP A 96 2.12 -3.44 -7.67
N THR A 97 0.85 -3.15 -7.94
CA THR A 97 -0.19 -2.98 -6.91
C THR A 97 -0.39 -4.23 -6.07
N ALA A 98 -0.47 -5.41 -6.70
CA ALA A 98 -0.69 -6.65 -5.97
C ALA A 98 0.49 -6.99 -5.05
N ARG A 99 1.71 -6.69 -5.50
CA ARG A 99 2.94 -6.85 -4.70
C ARG A 99 2.97 -5.88 -3.53
N VAL A 100 2.64 -4.61 -3.73
CA VAL A 100 2.55 -3.60 -2.66
C VAL A 100 1.55 -4.04 -1.59
N ASP A 101 0.34 -4.44 -1.98
CA ASP A 101 -0.70 -4.88 -1.05
C ASP A 101 -0.27 -6.15 -0.29
N LYS A 102 0.31 -7.13 -0.99
CA LYS A 102 0.82 -8.36 -0.38
C LYS A 102 1.88 -8.07 0.68
N TRP A 103 2.85 -7.21 0.37
CA TRP A 103 3.96 -6.96 1.29
C TRP A 103 3.55 -6.08 2.46
N PHE A 104 2.72 -5.06 2.28
CA PHE A 104 2.15 -4.33 3.41
C PHE A 104 1.38 -5.25 4.35
N ARG A 105 0.49 -6.10 3.83
CA ARG A 105 -0.29 -7.04 4.64
C ARG A 105 0.61 -7.98 5.47
N ARG A 106 1.65 -8.56 4.86
CA ARG A 106 2.57 -9.45 5.56
C ARG A 106 3.43 -8.72 6.58
N ASN A 107 4.12 -7.68 6.14
CA ASN A 107 5.09 -6.99 6.98
C ASN A 107 4.41 -6.25 8.14
N CYS A 108 3.25 -5.63 7.93
CA CYS A 108 2.50 -5.01 9.01
C CYS A 108 2.06 -6.05 10.05
N LYS A 109 1.62 -7.24 9.60
CA LYS A 109 1.28 -8.33 10.51
C LYS A 109 2.49 -8.78 11.34
N ASP A 110 3.66 -8.87 10.73
CA ASP A 110 4.89 -9.27 11.40
C ASP A 110 5.39 -8.23 12.43
N VAL A 111 5.27 -6.93 12.14
CA VAL A 111 5.80 -5.86 13.00
C VAL A 111 4.77 -5.22 13.93
N LEU A 112 3.46 -5.31 13.63
CA LEU A 112 2.39 -4.70 14.43
C LEU A 112 1.38 -5.72 14.96
N SER A 113 1.43 -6.97 14.53
CA SER A 113 0.39 -8.00 14.78
C SER A 113 -1.01 -7.62 14.27
N ARG A 114 -1.10 -6.65 13.37
CA ARG A 114 -2.31 -6.18 12.68
C ARG A 114 -1.99 -5.70 11.27
N GLU A 115 -3.00 -5.37 10.51
CA GLU A 115 -2.80 -4.63 9.25
C GLU A 115 -2.46 -3.17 9.53
N CYS A 116 -1.66 -2.57 8.64
CA CYS A 116 -1.44 -1.13 8.64
C CYS A 116 -2.69 -0.40 8.16
N THR A 117 -3.00 0.73 8.77
CA THR A 117 -4.02 1.63 8.25
C THR A 117 -3.59 2.25 6.92
N ALA A 118 -4.54 2.76 6.15
CA ALA A 118 -4.24 3.48 4.91
C ALA A 118 -3.31 4.68 5.16
N GLY A 119 -3.51 5.42 6.26
CA GLY A 119 -2.66 6.53 6.64
C GLY A 119 -1.21 6.12 6.94
N GLU A 120 -1.00 5.03 7.67
CA GLU A 120 0.33 4.49 7.93
C GLU A 120 1.03 4.07 6.64
N LYS A 121 0.31 3.44 5.71
CA LYS A 121 0.84 3.07 4.39
C LYS A 121 1.20 4.30 3.56
N ALA A 122 0.33 5.33 3.53
CA ALA A 122 0.59 6.59 2.83
C ALA A 122 1.82 7.31 3.39
N ASP A 123 1.97 7.36 4.72
CA ASP A 123 3.11 7.99 5.40
C ASP A 123 4.42 7.28 5.05
N VAL A 124 4.46 5.94 5.13
CA VAL A 124 5.63 5.15 4.76
C VAL A 124 6.01 5.37 3.30
N LEU A 125 5.04 5.37 2.38
CA LEU A 125 5.31 5.62 0.96
C LEU A 125 5.80 7.05 0.72
N ALA A 126 5.22 8.05 1.38
CA ALA A 126 5.69 9.44 1.28
C ALA A 126 7.16 9.54 1.68
N TRP A 127 7.57 8.88 2.76
CA TRP A 127 8.96 8.88 3.18
C TRP A 127 9.87 8.11 2.20
N LEU A 128 9.51 6.91 1.76
CA LEU A 128 10.32 6.12 0.83
C LEU A 128 10.54 6.83 -0.52
N ILE A 129 9.55 7.59 -0.98
CA ILE A 129 9.64 8.38 -2.22
C ILE A 129 10.56 9.60 -2.03
N SER A 130 10.64 10.13 -0.81
CA SER A 130 11.46 11.31 -0.50
C SER A 130 12.96 11.02 -0.39
N LEU A 131 13.36 9.76 -0.35
CA LEU A 131 14.76 9.32 -0.26
C LEU A 131 15.43 9.32 -1.62
#